data_165e7f4a3eb45a1e608e5e0f39c6c3cd
#
_entry.id   165e7f4a3eb45a1e608e5e0f39c6c3cd
#
_cell.length_a   1.000
_cell.length_b   1.000
_cell.length_c   1.000
_cell.angle_alpha   90.00
_cell.angle_beta   90.00
_cell.angle_gamma   90.00
#
_symmetry.space_group_name_H-M   'P 1'
#
loop_
_entity.id
_entity.type
_entity.pdbx_description
1 polymer ?
#
loop_
_entity_poly.entity_id
_entity_poly.type
_entity_poly.pdbx_seq_one_letter_code
_entity_poly.pdbx_strand_id
1 'polypeptide(L)'
;GASTSTSAAGVYHGLGKTFPGATTPYGMVQVSPNTITGEDNSPGYSYEHTTIEGFAFTQMSGVGWFGDLGNLLVMPTTGPLQKIAGREDGSIGGYRSHYDKATETARAGYYSALLTDYGIRAESSATPHCGILRFTYPEADDAFILVDMRHTLWWKCRWANLRKEDDHTITGYKLVQGWGAERHVYFVA
;
A
#
# COMPACT_ATOMS: atom_id res chain seq x y z
N GLY A 1 -6.40 16.39 -3.31
CA GLY A 1 -6.53 15.20 -4.11
C GLY A 1 -5.19 14.71 -4.62
N ALA A 2 -5.17 13.52 -5.20
CA ALA A 2 -4.00 13.01 -5.88
C ALA A 2 -3.71 13.80 -7.16
N SER A 3 -2.45 14.04 -7.44
CA SER A 3 -1.99 14.78 -8.61
C SER A 3 -0.51 14.47 -8.84
N THR A 4 0.11 15.14 -9.79
CA THR A 4 1.57 15.03 -10.02
C THR A 4 2.40 15.39 -8.78
N SER A 5 1.85 16.16 -7.83
CA SER A 5 2.52 16.41 -6.56
C SER A 5 2.59 15.19 -5.64
N THR A 6 1.78 14.16 -5.90
CA THR A 6 1.83 12.86 -5.21
C THR A 6 2.65 11.82 -5.98
N SER A 7 3.32 12.21 -7.06
CA SER A 7 4.15 11.30 -7.85
C SER A 7 5.47 10.98 -7.17
N ALA A 8 5.82 9.72 -7.20
CA ALA A 8 7.17 9.26 -6.92
C ALA A 8 8.07 9.39 -8.16
N ALA A 9 7.47 9.44 -9.33
CA ALA A 9 8.16 9.44 -10.60
C ALA A 9 9.15 10.60 -10.76
N GLY A 10 10.10 10.38 -11.56
CA GLY A 10 11.16 11.31 -11.85
C GLY A 10 12.48 10.85 -11.28
N VAL A 11 13.46 10.92 -12.11
CA VAL A 11 14.83 10.62 -11.76
C VAL A 11 15.31 11.65 -10.75
N TYR A 12 15.71 11.23 -9.60
CA TYR A 12 16.35 12.07 -8.62
C TYR A 12 15.61 13.38 -8.32
N HIS A 13 14.80 13.47 -7.33
CA HIS A 13 14.09 14.70 -6.95
C HIS A 13 12.94 15.12 -7.88
N GLY A 14 12.37 14.17 -8.61
CA GLY A 14 11.16 14.41 -9.38
C GLY A 14 9.99 14.91 -8.54
N LEU A 15 8.88 15.06 -9.19
CA LEU A 15 7.68 15.71 -8.68
C LEU A 15 7.25 15.21 -7.28
N GLY A 16 6.91 16.13 -6.41
CA GLY A 16 6.12 16.04 -5.21
C GLY A 16 6.56 15.11 -4.08
N LYS A 17 6.85 13.88 -4.34
CA LYS A 17 7.26 12.85 -3.37
C LYS A 17 6.37 12.78 -2.12
N THR A 18 5.07 12.83 -2.35
CA THR A 18 4.05 12.70 -1.31
C THR A 18 3.09 11.57 -1.68
N PHE A 19 2.50 10.95 -0.67
CA PHE A 19 1.49 9.94 -0.87
C PHE A 19 0.07 10.53 -0.73
N PRO A 20 -0.94 10.00 -1.45
CA PRO A 20 -2.31 10.51 -1.40
C PRO A 20 -3.15 9.94 -0.26
N GLY A 21 -2.61 8.99 0.49
CA GLY A 21 -3.35 8.20 1.46
C GLY A 21 -3.77 8.95 2.71
N ALA A 22 -4.54 8.26 3.53
CA ALA A 22 -5.06 8.79 4.79
C ALA A 22 -3.98 8.90 5.84
N THR A 23 -3.84 10.07 6.43
CA THR A 23 -2.95 10.34 7.56
C THR A 23 -3.52 11.43 8.45
N THR A 24 -3.04 11.51 9.68
CA THR A 24 -3.26 12.61 10.61
C THR A 24 -1.98 13.40 10.81
N PRO A 25 -2.04 14.69 11.19
CA PRO A 25 -0.84 15.44 11.53
C PRO A 25 -0.01 14.72 12.59
N TYR A 26 1.28 14.50 12.28
CA TYR A 26 2.24 13.80 13.15
C TYR A 26 1.86 12.35 13.50
N GLY A 27 0.95 11.73 12.72
CA GLY A 27 0.57 10.35 12.93
C GLY A 27 1.67 9.36 12.54
N MET A 28 1.78 8.27 13.29
CA MET A 28 2.68 7.15 13.03
C MET A 28 2.17 6.29 11.86
N VAL A 29 0.86 6.28 11.66
CA VAL A 29 0.19 5.47 10.63
C VAL A 29 -0.24 6.36 9.47
N GLN A 30 0.16 5.93 8.26
CA GLN A 30 -0.22 6.53 7.00
C GLN A 30 -0.72 5.41 6.09
N VAL A 31 -2.02 5.32 5.87
CA VAL A 31 -2.62 4.27 5.03
C VAL A 31 -2.74 4.77 3.60
N SER A 32 -1.89 4.28 2.73
CA SER A 32 -1.82 4.76 1.35
C SER A 32 -1.73 3.63 0.34
N PRO A 33 -2.29 3.81 -0.88
CA PRO A 33 -2.05 2.88 -1.95
C PRO A 33 -0.57 2.91 -2.36
N ASN A 34 -0.04 1.73 -2.65
CA ASN A 34 1.25 1.57 -3.31
C ASN A 34 1.02 1.21 -4.77
N THR A 35 1.61 1.98 -5.68
CA THR A 35 1.53 1.76 -7.12
C THR A 35 2.87 1.33 -7.70
N ILE A 36 3.96 1.57 -6.97
CA ILE A 36 5.33 1.33 -7.45
C ILE A 36 6.13 0.63 -6.35
N THR A 37 6.93 -0.32 -6.76
CA THR A 37 7.88 -1.05 -5.91
C THR A 37 9.26 -1.00 -6.54
N GLY A 38 10.28 -0.71 -5.75
CA GLY A 38 11.67 -0.58 -6.20
C GLY A 38 12.03 0.84 -6.70
N GLU A 39 13.30 1.12 -6.81
CA GLU A 39 13.89 2.36 -7.33
C GLU A 39 13.45 3.66 -6.63
N ASP A 40 13.24 4.76 -7.38
CA ASP A 40 12.90 6.09 -6.83
C ASP A 40 11.40 6.20 -6.51
N ASN A 41 11.01 5.63 -5.40
CA ASN A 41 9.60 5.50 -5.04
C ASN A 41 9.30 5.80 -3.57
N SER A 42 10.00 6.73 -2.94
CA SER A 42 9.89 6.98 -1.50
C SER A 42 8.46 7.07 -0.95
N PRO A 43 7.48 7.66 -1.65
CA PRO A 43 6.08 7.68 -1.18
C PRO A 43 5.29 6.40 -1.51
N GLY A 44 5.85 5.46 -2.27
CA GLY A 44 5.17 4.23 -2.72
C GLY A 44 4.06 4.43 -3.75
N TYR A 45 3.76 5.65 -4.14
CA TYR A 45 2.70 6.01 -5.09
C TYR A 45 3.24 6.92 -6.17
N SER A 46 2.83 6.68 -7.41
CA SER A 46 3.00 7.60 -8.53
C SER A 46 1.68 7.87 -9.22
N TYR A 47 1.36 9.15 -9.41
CA TYR A 47 0.10 9.55 -10.03
C TYR A 47 -0.02 9.07 -11.48
N GLU A 48 1.09 8.89 -12.17
CA GLU A 48 1.14 8.40 -13.55
C GLU A 48 0.81 6.92 -13.68
N HIS A 49 0.94 6.15 -12.59
CA HIS A 49 0.66 4.72 -12.61
C HIS A 49 -0.83 4.42 -12.67
N THR A 50 -1.17 3.32 -13.26
CA THR A 50 -2.55 2.90 -13.52
C THR A 50 -3.01 1.71 -12.68
N THR A 51 -2.08 1.12 -11.92
CA THR A 51 -2.37 -0.04 -11.07
C THR A 51 -1.99 0.20 -9.62
N ILE A 52 -2.75 -0.38 -8.70
CA ILE A 52 -2.47 -0.43 -7.26
C ILE A 52 -2.03 -1.84 -6.88
N GLU A 53 -0.92 -1.93 -6.17
CA GLU A 53 -0.36 -3.18 -5.64
C GLU A 53 -1.00 -3.57 -4.30
N GLY A 54 -1.47 -2.60 -3.56
CA GLY A 54 -2.13 -2.75 -2.27
C GLY A 54 -2.04 -1.48 -1.44
N PHE A 55 -2.50 -1.56 -0.21
CA PHE A 55 -2.54 -0.46 0.74
C PHE A 55 -1.60 -0.75 1.90
N ALA A 56 -0.57 0.08 2.06
CA ALA A 56 0.39 -0.07 3.16
C ALA A 56 0.14 0.95 4.26
N PHE A 57 0.56 0.60 5.49
CA PHE A 57 0.25 1.38 6.69
C PHE A 57 1.36 2.33 7.13
N THR A 58 2.50 2.30 6.46
CA THR A 58 3.61 3.21 6.73
C THR A 58 4.14 3.77 5.42
N GLN A 59 4.27 5.09 5.35
CA GLN A 59 4.74 5.78 4.15
C GLN A 59 5.82 6.80 4.51
N MET A 60 6.59 7.19 3.52
CA MET A 60 7.54 8.27 3.64
C MET A 60 7.16 9.39 2.66
N SER A 61 7.37 10.63 3.03
CA SER A 61 7.00 11.79 2.23
C SER A 61 8.10 12.84 2.24
N GLY A 62 8.32 13.48 1.10
CA GLY A 62 9.19 14.62 0.95
C GLY A 62 10.68 14.32 0.97
N VAL A 63 11.09 13.09 1.13
CA VAL A 63 12.50 12.71 1.28
C VAL A 63 12.95 11.80 0.15
N GLY A 64 14.07 12.16 -0.44
CA GLY A 64 14.96 11.29 -1.17
C GLY A 64 14.37 10.50 -2.32
N TRP A 65 15.17 9.64 -2.79
CA TRP A 65 14.97 8.75 -3.92
C TRP A 65 14.99 7.27 -3.50
N PHE A 66 15.18 6.98 -2.23
CA PHE A 66 15.10 5.62 -1.72
C PHE A 66 13.69 5.31 -1.22
N GLY A 67 13.12 4.24 -1.73
CA GLY A 67 11.95 3.66 -1.12
C GLY A 67 12.29 3.10 0.26
N ASP A 68 11.54 3.51 1.26
CA ASP A 68 11.57 2.92 2.59
C ASP A 68 10.16 2.83 3.15
N LEU A 69 9.97 2.02 4.19
CA LEU A 69 8.64 1.75 4.73
C LEU A 69 7.76 0.93 3.77
N GLY A 70 6.51 1.27 3.56
CA GLY A 70 5.56 0.43 2.80
C GLY A 70 5.20 -0.85 3.55
N ASN A 71 5.25 -0.84 4.87
CA ASN A 71 5.06 -2.04 5.67
C ASN A 71 3.59 -2.38 5.82
N LEU A 72 3.32 -3.68 5.98
CA LEU A 72 2.00 -4.26 6.11
C LEU A 72 1.12 -3.88 4.92
N LEU A 73 1.38 -4.51 3.78
CA LEU A 73 0.58 -4.33 2.58
C LEU A 73 -0.67 -5.21 2.66
N VAL A 74 -1.82 -4.61 2.44
CA VAL A 74 -3.12 -5.29 2.40
C VAL A 74 -3.76 -5.07 1.04
N MET A 75 -4.22 -6.15 0.40
CA MET A 75 -4.88 -6.09 -0.90
C MET A 75 -6.16 -6.93 -0.91
N PRO A 76 -7.32 -6.34 -1.22
CA PRO A 76 -8.55 -7.09 -1.43
C PRO A 76 -8.56 -7.68 -2.84
N THR A 77 -9.00 -8.93 -2.98
CA THR A 77 -9.09 -9.61 -4.28
C THR A 77 -10.33 -10.48 -4.37
N THR A 78 -10.71 -10.81 -5.60
CA THR A 78 -11.70 -11.85 -5.92
C THR A 78 -11.11 -12.84 -6.91
N GLY A 79 -11.71 -14.03 -7.00
CA GLY A 79 -11.27 -15.07 -7.91
C GLY A 79 -10.01 -15.81 -7.43
N PRO A 80 -9.24 -16.44 -8.32
CA PRO A 80 -8.11 -17.28 -7.95
C PRO A 80 -7.02 -16.52 -7.18
N LEU A 81 -6.61 -17.07 -6.04
CA LEU A 81 -5.58 -16.47 -5.20
C LEU A 81 -4.24 -16.34 -5.93
N GLN A 82 -3.77 -15.13 -6.08
CA GLN A 82 -2.44 -14.81 -6.57
C GLN A 82 -1.46 -14.58 -5.41
N LYS A 83 -0.22 -15.05 -5.54
CA LYS A 83 0.78 -15.00 -4.46
C LYS A 83 1.87 -13.92 -4.66
N ILE A 84 1.84 -13.25 -5.79
CA ILE A 84 2.77 -12.17 -6.14
C ILE A 84 1.99 -10.96 -6.62
N ALA A 85 2.54 -9.78 -6.46
CA ALA A 85 1.89 -8.54 -6.90
C ALA A 85 1.76 -8.45 -8.43
N GLY A 86 2.71 -9.06 -9.15
CA GLY A 86 2.85 -8.83 -10.58
C GLY A 86 3.63 -7.54 -10.87
N ARG A 87 3.65 -7.13 -12.14
CA ARG A 87 4.30 -5.91 -12.58
C ARG A 87 3.29 -4.88 -13.04
N GLU A 88 3.62 -3.62 -12.85
CA GLU A 88 2.81 -2.48 -13.26
C GLU A 88 2.56 -2.46 -14.79
N ASP A 89 3.55 -2.87 -15.57
CA ASP A 89 3.50 -2.96 -17.04
C ASP A 89 2.71 -4.18 -17.57
N GLY A 90 2.16 -5.01 -16.67
CA GLY A 90 1.42 -6.22 -17.00
C GLY A 90 2.26 -7.37 -17.56
N SER A 91 3.57 -7.25 -17.64
CA SER A 91 4.45 -8.31 -18.17
C SER A 91 4.47 -9.55 -17.26
N ILE A 92 4.14 -9.39 -15.99
CA ILE A 92 3.95 -10.47 -15.01
C ILE A 92 2.63 -10.21 -14.30
N GLY A 93 1.67 -11.13 -14.45
CA GLY A 93 0.39 -11.08 -13.75
C GLY A 93 0.54 -11.33 -12.24
N GLY A 94 -0.42 -10.86 -11.46
CA GLY A 94 -0.43 -11.03 -10.01
C GLY A 94 -1.68 -10.44 -9.39
N TYR A 95 -1.64 -10.16 -8.08
CA TYR A 95 -2.79 -9.61 -7.37
C TYR A 95 -2.96 -8.09 -7.53
N ARG A 96 -2.07 -7.39 -8.21
CA ARG A 96 -2.18 -5.96 -8.55
C ARG A 96 -3.45 -5.72 -9.36
N SER A 97 -4.11 -4.59 -9.15
CA SER A 97 -5.33 -4.21 -9.89
C SER A 97 -5.16 -2.85 -10.55
N HIS A 98 -5.69 -2.73 -11.76
CA HIS A 98 -5.98 -1.41 -12.31
C HIS A 98 -6.96 -0.67 -11.39
N TYR A 99 -6.92 0.65 -11.43
CA TYR A 99 -7.86 1.48 -10.71
C TYR A 99 -8.33 2.66 -11.56
N ASP A 100 -9.55 3.09 -11.31
CA ASP A 100 -10.13 4.21 -12.03
C ASP A 100 -9.78 5.53 -11.34
N LYS A 101 -8.92 6.31 -11.97
CA LYS A 101 -8.51 7.65 -11.53
C LYS A 101 -9.70 8.61 -11.35
N ALA A 102 -10.77 8.44 -12.12
CA ALA A 102 -11.96 9.27 -11.98
C ALA A 102 -12.69 9.02 -10.66
N THR A 103 -12.51 7.83 -10.07
CA THR A 103 -13.10 7.46 -8.77
C THR A 103 -12.16 7.75 -7.60
N GLU A 104 -10.92 8.14 -7.89
CA GLU A 104 -9.92 8.39 -6.86
C GLU A 104 -10.26 9.64 -6.06
N THR A 105 -10.37 9.48 -4.77
CA THR A 105 -10.57 10.57 -3.83
C THR A 105 -9.46 10.56 -2.79
N ALA A 106 -8.74 11.67 -2.67
CA ALA A 106 -7.72 11.87 -1.65
C ALA A 106 -7.96 13.19 -0.94
N ARG A 107 -8.10 13.14 0.36
CA ARG A 107 -8.26 14.31 1.25
C ARG A 107 -7.68 14.01 2.62
N ALA A 108 -7.52 15.02 3.45
CA ALA A 108 -7.00 14.82 4.80
C ALA A 108 -7.78 13.73 5.54
N GLY A 109 -7.05 12.71 6.02
CA GLY A 109 -7.61 11.60 6.77
C GLY A 109 -8.43 10.58 5.99
N TYR A 110 -8.52 10.68 4.66
CA TYR A 110 -9.33 9.76 3.86
C TYR A 110 -8.78 9.58 2.45
N TYR A 111 -8.80 8.33 2.00
CA TYR A 111 -8.53 7.95 0.60
C TYR A 111 -9.54 6.93 0.11
N SER A 112 -9.90 6.96 -1.16
CA SER A 112 -10.65 5.88 -1.82
C SER A 112 -10.35 5.78 -3.31
N ALA A 113 -10.48 4.56 -3.85
CA ALA A 113 -10.43 4.27 -5.28
C ALA A 113 -11.24 3.00 -5.61
N LEU A 114 -11.65 2.85 -6.86
CA LEU A 114 -12.23 1.64 -7.40
C LEU A 114 -11.12 0.79 -8.06
N LEU A 115 -10.91 -0.41 -7.53
CA LEU A 115 -10.04 -1.44 -8.11
C LEU A 115 -10.80 -2.16 -9.22
N THR A 116 -10.51 -1.81 -10.47
CA THR A 116 -11.38 -2.18 -11.60
C THR A 116 -11.30 -3.64 -11.98
N ASP A 117 -10.14 -4.29 -11.79
CA ASP A 117 -9.99 -5.72 -12.13
C ASP A 117 -10.81 -6.63 -11.21
N TYR A 118 -11.12 -6.16 -10.01
CA TYR A 118 -11.89 -6.88 -9.00
C TYR A 118 -13.28 -6.29 -8.74
N GLY A 119 -13.56 -5.10 -9.27
CA GLY A 119 -14.79 -4.38 -8.98
C GLY A 119 -14.92 -3.95 -7.51
N ILE A 120 -13.81 -3.85 -6.78
CA ILE A 120 -13.79 -3.58 -5.34
C ILE A 120 -13.54 -2.09 -5.09
N ARG A 121 -14.43 -1.47 -4.31
CA ARG A 121 -14.16 -0.14 -3.76
C ARG A 121 -13.31 -0.27 -2.49
N ALA A 122 -12.14 0.31 -2.52
CA ALA A 122 -11.24 0.41 -1.39
C ALA A 122 -11.30 1.81 -0.78
N GLU A 123 -11.36 1.88 0.54
CA GLU A 123 -11.38 3.12 1.32
C GLU A 123 -10.43 3.00 2.49
N SER A 124 -9.75 4.08 2.85
CA SER A 124 -8.88 4.12 4.01
C SER A 124 -9.05 5.38 4.84
N SER A 125 -8.84 5.24 6.14
CA SER A 125 -8.73 6.33 7.10
C SER A 125 -7.65 6.01 8.13
N ALA A 126 -7.18 7.01 8.87
CA ALA A 126 -6.15 6.83 9.88
C ALA A 126 -6.38 7.70 11.10
N THR A 127 -5.91 7.21 12.24
CA THR A 127 -5.65 7.95 13.47
C THR A 127 -4.14 8.04 13.69
N PRO A 128 -3.62 8.70 14.74
CA PRO A 128 -2.19 8.74 14.97
C PRO A 128 -1.51 7.37 15.09
N HIS A 129 -2.22 6.33 15.54
CA HIS A 129 -1.65 5.01 15.80
C HIS A 129 -2.38 3.85 15.13
N CYS A 130 -3.52 4.09 14.51
CA CYS A 130 -4.31 3.03 13.87
C CYS A 130 -4.69 3.44 12.45
N GLY A 131 -4.77 2.46 11.56
CA GLY A 131 -5.36 2.62 10.23
C GLY A 131 -6.57 1.71 10.09
N ILE A 132 -7.51 2.13 9.26
CA ILE A 132 -8.66 1.32 8.89
C ILE A 132 -8.75 1.24 7.37
N LEU A 133 -9.02 0.05 6.88
CA LEU A 133 -9.39 -0.21 5.49
C LEU A 133 -10.82 -0.74 5.44
N ARG A 134 -11.59 -0.23 4.50
CA ARG A 134 -12.91 -0.75 4.17
C ARG A 134 -12.94 -1.16 2.72
N PHE A 135 -13.33 -2.40 2.47
CA PHE A 135 -13.48 -2.95 1.14
C PHE A 135 -14.93 -3.32 0.88
N THR A 136 -15.49 -2.74 -0.17
CA THR A 136 -16.82 -3.10 -0.65
C THR A 136 -16.66 -3.97 -1.88
N TYR A 137 -16.99 -5.25 -1.73
CA TYR A 137 -16.88 -6.25 -2.78
C TYR A 137 -18.15 -6.28 -3.65
N PRO A 138 -18.02 -6.63 -4.94
CA PRO A 138 -19.16 -7.11 -5.70
C PRO A 138 -19.60 -8.47 -5.12
N GLU A 139 -20.74 -8.97 -5.54
CA GLU A 139 -21.15 -10.35 -5.26
C GLU A 139 -20.13 -11.31 -5.88
N ALA A 140 -19.46 -12.12 -5.05
CA ALA A 140 -18.44 -13.06 -5.48
C ALA A 140 -18.32 -14.22 -4.49
N ASP A 141 -18.15 -15.43 -5.00
CA ASP A 141 -17.97 -16.64 -4.19
C ASP A 141 -16.58 -16.65 -3.52
N ASP A 142 -15.58 -16.13 -4.21
CA ASP A 142 -14.18 -16.09 -3.78
C ASP A 142 -13.75 -14.65 -3.50
N ALA A 143 -13.89 -14.21 -2.26
CA ALA A 143 -13.45 -12.90 -1.80
C ALA A 143 -12.35 -13.04 -0.73
N PHE A 144 -11.23 -12.38 -0.93
CA PHE A 144 -10.07 -12.49 -0.04
C PHE A 144 -9.55 -11.13 0.39
N ILE A 145 -8.96 -11.09 1.57
CA ILE A 145 -8.04 -10.03 2.00
C ILE A 145 -6.65 -10.66 2.10
N LEU A 146 -5.75 -10.23 1.23
CA LEU A 146 -4.37 -10.67 1.22
C LEU A 146 -3.54 -9.73 2.09
N VAL A 147 -2.71 -10.29 2.97
CA VAL A 147 -1.72 -9.56 3.75
C VAL A 147 -0.33 -9.97 3.29
N ASP A 148 0.35 -9.09 2.57
CA ASP A 148 1.70 -9.36 2.11
C ASP A 148 2.73 -8.89 3.14
N MET A 149 3.22 -9.83 3.92
CA MET A 149 4.24 -9.59 4.94
C MET A 149 5.63 -9.34 4.36
N ARG A 150 5.88 -9.72 3.11
CA ARG A 150 7.19 -9.55 2.47
C ARG A 150 7.32 -8.22 1.75
N HIS A 151 6.21 -7.57 1.46
CA HIS A 151 6.21 -6.31 0.73
C HIS A 151 7.10 -5.27 1.41
N THR A 152 7.90 -4.61 0.63
CA THR A 152 8.71 -3.43 0.97
C THR A 152 8.85 -2.58 -0.28
N LEU A 153 9.04 -1.28 -0.14
CA LEU A 153 9.18 -0.41 -1.31
C LEU A 153 10.49 -0.66 -2.06
N TRP A 154 11.61 -0.78 -1.34
CA TRP A 154 12.92 -1.06 -1.96
C TRP A 154 13.71 -2.13 -1.20
N TRP A 155 13.81 -1.95 0.13
CA TRP A 155 14.65 -2.77 0.96
C TRP A 155 14.04 -4.16 1.19
N LYS A 156 14.85 -5.09 1.65
CA LYS A 156 14.40 -6.48 1.82
C LYS A 156 13.74 -6.69 3.19
N CYS A 157 12.62 -7.40 3.19
CA CYS A 157 12.12 -8.07 4.37
C CYS A 157 13.05 -9.25 4.69
N ARG A 158 13.72 -9.19 5.84
CA ARG A 158 14.63 -10.24 6.30
C ARG A 158 13.89 -11.40 6.93
N TRP A 159 12.86 -11.07 7.67
CA TRP A 159 12.05 -12.04 8.38
C TRP A 159 10.67 -11.50 8.65
N ALA A 160 9.68 -12.39 8.63
CA ALA A 160 8.29 -12.04 8.91
C ALA A 160 7.58 -13.20 9.60
N ASN A 161 6.67 -12.86 10.52
CA ASN A 161 5.77 -13.79 11.18
C ASN A 161 4.36 -13.22 11.18
N LEU A 162 3.40 -14.08 10.92
CA LEU A 162 1.98 -13.80 11.01
C LEU A 162 1.32 -14.90 11.84
N ARG A 163 0.49 -14.52 12.81
CA ARG A 163 -0.24 -15.44 13.66
C ARG A 163 -1.71 -15.05 13.68
N LYS A 164 -2.58 -16.03 13.51
CA LYS A 164 -4.00 -15.91 13.78
C LYS A 164 -4.21 -16.13 15.29
N GLU A 165 -4.69 -15.13 15.98
CA GLU A 165 -5.01 -15.21 17.42
C GLU A 165 -6.42 -15.78 17.61
N ASP A 166 -7.37 -15.30 16.83
CA ASP A 166 -8.76 -15.77 16.80
C ASP A 166 -9.39 -15.53 15.43
N ASP A 167 -10.71 -15.62 15.29
CA ASP A 167 -11.41 -15.44 14.02
C ASP A 167 -11.47 -13.99 13.52
N HIS A 168 -11.10 -13.04 14.37
CA HIS A 168 -11.16 -11.61 14.10
C HIS A 168 -9.81 -10.89 14.28
N THR A 169 -8.79 -11.61 14.75
CA THR A 169 -7.53 -10.99 15.16
C THR A 169 -6.35 -11.73 14.56
N ILE A 170 -5.50 -10.98 13.88
CA ILE A 170 -4.16 -11.41 13.49
C ILE A 170 -3.11 -10.51 14.13
N THR A 171 -2.00 -11.11 14.52
CA THR A 171 -0.82 -10.39 14.99
C THR A 171 0.38 -10.76 14.15
N GLY A 172 1.34 -9.89 14.10
CA GLY A 172 2.56 -10.21 13.39
C GLY A 172 3.67 -9.21 13.62
N TYR A 173 4.85 -9.60 13.15
CA TYR A 173 5.96 -8.69 13.05
C TYR A 173 6.84 -9.02 11.86
N LYS A 174 7.57 -8.02 11.41
CA LYS A 174 8.59 -8.20 10.37
C LYS A 174 9.86 -7.45 10.73
N LEU A 175 10.98 -8.02 10.32
CA LEU A 175 12.28 -7.39 10.35
C LEU A 175 12.62 -6.91 8.95
N VAL A 176 12.78 -5.62 8.80
CA VAL A 176 13.11 -4.99 7.53
C VAL A 176 14.42 -4.21 7.65
N GLN A 177 15.12 -4.13 6.55
CA GLN A 177 16.18 -3.17 6.36
C GLN A 177 15.62 -1.89 5.75
N GLY A 178 16.35 -0.82 5.85
CA GLY A 178 16.04 0.48 5.30
C GLY A 178 17.17 1.44 5.65
N TRP A 179 16.87 2.69 5.85
CA TRP A 179 17.83 3.67 6.35
C TRP A 179 18.36 3.29 7.74
N GLY A 180 17.56 2.60 8.55
CA GLY A 180 18.05 1.88 9.72
C GLY A 180 18.51 0.46 9.34
N ALA A 181 19.61 0.00 9.92
CA ALA A 181 20.19 -1.31 9.61
C ALA A 181 19.22 -2.46 9.92
N GLU A 182 18.46 -2.33 11.00
CA GLU A 182 17.43 -3.27 11.41
C GLU A 182 16.24 -2.50 11.97
N ARG A 183 15.05 -2.85 11.50
CA ARG A 183 13.82 -2.22 11.94
C ARG A 183 12.76 -3.29 12.16
N HIS A 184 12.27 -3.36 13.39
CA HIS A 184 11.19 -4.25 13.79
C HIS A 184 9.85 -3.52 13.70
N VAL A 185 8.93 -4.08 12.95
CA VAL A 185 7.58 -3.54 12.79
C VAL A 185 6.59 -4.57 13.32
N TYR A 186 5.85 -4.20 14.34
CA TYR A 186 4.83 -5.04 14.98
C TYR A 186 3.45 -4.48 14.67
N PHE A 187 2.46 -5.36 14.56
CA PHE A 187 1.08 -4.96 14.35
C PHE A 187 0.08 -5.93 14.97
N VAL A 188 -1.11 -5.43 15.19
CA VAL A 188 -2.34 -6.17 15.49
C VAL A 188 -3.41 -5.68 14.53
N ALA A 189 -4.17 -6.58 13.93
CA ALA A 189 -5.26 -6.27 13.01
C ALA A 189 -6.44 -7.22 13.24
#